data_90a8125f2c7d6653ee580a6a5215b5e1
#
_entry.id   90a8125f2c7d6653ee580a6a5215b5e1
#
_cell.length_a   1.000
_cell.length_b   1.000
_cell.length_c   1.000
_cell.angle_alpha   90.00
_cell.angle_beta   90.00
_cell.angle_gamma   90.00
#
_symmetry.space_group_name_H-M   'P 1'
#
loop_
_entity.id
_entity.type
_entity.pdbx_description
1 polymer ?
#
loop_
_entity_poly.entity_id
_entity_poly.type
_entity_poly.pdbx_seq_one_letter_code
_entity_poly.pdbx_strand_id
1 'polypeptide(L)'
;ETGIALGKICKIIKTKVIQYLDDYTQSVISLLEIVKYIENEINNSELLKDNKFNPIAFPVGVSVNNVCAHDTCISNTDNRIFNLENDLIKIDFGVQLDGIIIDNALSYSRNPEYINLINASKHMVSVIIENIKKGDRIWDIQKLAEEALDKFNEIKGTNFVAISNLAGHQIDKYRSHADSSQLIYPNCIVNADRVT
;
A
#
# COMPACT_ATOMS: atom_id res chain seq x y z
N GLU A 1 3.72 12.11 -17.65
CA GLU A 1 2.62 11.32 -18.31
C GLU A 1 2.66 9.85 -17.89
N THR A 2 3.82 9.17 -17.95
CA THR A 2 3.97 7.75 -17.60
C THR A 2 3.51 7.43 -16.18
N GLY A 3 3.90 8.22 -15.18
CA GLY A 3 3.47 8.01 -13.79
C GLY A 3 1.95 8.09 -13.60
N ILE A 4 1.28 8.99 -14.30
CA ILE A 4 -0.19 9.09 -14.29
C ILE A 4 -0.83 7.85 -14.90
N ALA A 5 -0.29 7.35 -16.00
CA ALA A 5 -0.79 6.14 -16.65
C ALA A 5 -0.61 4.90 -15.74
N LEU A 6 0.55 4.75 -15.12
CA LEU A 6 0.82 3.69 -14.14
C LEU A 6 -0.09 3.78 -12.91
N GLY A 7 -0.34 4.99 -12.39
CA GLY A 7 -1.28 5.20 -11.28
C GLY A 7 -2.71 4.76 -11.62
N LYS A 8 -3.17 4.99 -12.86
CA LYS A 8 -4.47 4.47 -13.34
C LYS A 8 -4.50 2.95 -13.39
N ILE A 9 -3.41 2.31 -13.83
CA ILE A 9 -3.28 0.84 -13.82
C ILE A 9 -3.36 0.31 -12.40
N CYS A 10 -2.59 0.87 -11.46
CA CYS A 10 -2.66 0.47 -10.05
C CYS A 10 -4.09 0.56 -9.50
N LYS A 11 -4.82 1.63 -9.83
CA LYS A 11 -6.22 1.76 -9.43
C LYS A 11 -7.11 0.65 -10.01
N ILE A 12 -6.93 0.30 -11.28
CA ILE A 12 -7.67 -0.80 -11.93
C ILE A 12 -7.34 -2.13 -11.24
N ILE A 13 -6.07 -2.43 -11.02
CA ILE A 13 -5.63 -3.66 -10.37
C ILE A 13 -6.21 -3.74 -8.95
N LYS A 14 -6.13 -2.66 -8.16
CA LYS A 14 -6.76 -2.63 -6.80
C LYS A 14 -8.25 -2.94 -6.85
N THR A 15 -8.97 -2.37 -7.80
CA THR A 15 -10.41 -2.65 -7.96
C THR A 15 -10.66 -4.11 -8.28
N LYS A 16 -9.89 -4.70 -9.21
CA LYS A 16 -9.99 -6.12 -9.57
C LYS A 16 -9.65 -7.05 -8.41
N VAL A 17 -8.62 -6.72 -7.62
CA VAL A 17 -8.24 -7.50 -6.43
C VAL A 17 -9.35 -7.50 -5.39
N ILE A 18 -9.94 -6.33 -5.11
CA ILE A 18 -11.07 -6.23 -4.17
C ILE A 18 -12.24 -7.07 -4.68
N GLN A 19 -12.62 -6.92 -5.97
CA GLN A 19 -13.69 -7.69 -6.56
C GLN A 19 -13.42 -9.20 -6.54
N TYR A 20 -12.20 -9.62 -6.85
CA TYR A 20 -11.79 -11.02 -6.78
C TYR A 20 -11.97 -11.61 -5.37
N LEU A 21 -11.58 -10.85 -4.34
CA LEU A 21 -11.75 -11.25 -2.95
C LEU A 21 -13.23 -11.21 -2.52
N ASP A 22 -14.02 -10.25 -2.99
CA ASP A 22 -15.46 -10.15 -2.70
C ASP A 22 -16.25 -11.31 -3.33
N ASP A 23 -15.92 -11.68 -4.56
CA ASP A 23 -16.59 -12.75 -5.31
C ASP A 23 -16.11 -14.15 -4.90
N TYR A 24 -15.06 -14.27 -4.10
CA TYR A 24 -14.50 -15.56 -3.69
C TYR A 24 -15.47 -16.31 -2.76
N THR A 25 -15.89 -17.51 -3.16
CA THR A 25 -17.01 -18.23 -2.53
C THR A 25 -16.64 -19.04 -1.29
N GLN A 26 -15.33 -19.33 -1.09
CA GLN A 26 -14.86 -20.04 0.08
C GLN A 26 -14.48 -19.04 1.18
N SER A 27 -14.49 -19.47 2.44
CA SER A 27 -14.11 -18.63 3.59
C SER A 27 -12.59 -18.43 3.72
N VAL A 28 -11.79 -19.24 3.06
CA VAL A 28 -10.32 -19.18 3.11
C VAL A 28 -9.73 -19.22 1.71
N ILE A 29 -8.68 -18.44 1.49
CA ILE A 29 -7.90 -18.38 0.25
C ILE A 29 -6.41 -18.50 0.55
N SER A 30 -5.64 -19.12 -0.32
CA SER A 30 -4.19 -19.17 -0.21
C SER A 30 -3.58 -17.78 -0.45
N LEU A 31 -2.63 -17.36 0.37
CA LEU A 31 -1.86 -16.14 0.12
C LEU A 31 -1.12 -16.20 -1.22
N LEU A 32 -0.61 -17.37 -1.59
CA LEU A 32 0.05 -17.59 -2.88
C LEU A 32 -0.92 -17.39 -4.06
N GLU A 33 -2.19 -17.76 -3.90
CA GLU A 33 -3.21 -17.53 -4.92
C GLU A 33 -3.47 -16.04 -5.13
N ILE A 34 -3.54 -15.25 -4.05
CA ILE A 34 -3.67 -13.79 -4.11
C ILE A 34 -2.47 -13.17 -4.82
N VAL A 35 -1.25 -13.57 -4.46
CA VAL A 35 -0.01 -13.10 -5.09
C VAL A 35 -0.03 -13.37 -6.59
N LYS A 36 -0.30 -14.61 -6.99
CA LYS A 36 -0.36 -15.01 -8.41
C LYS A 36 -1.43 -14.25 -9.19
N TYR A 37 -2.58 -14.01 -8.57
CA TYR A 37 -3.63 -13.21 -9.20
C TYR A 37 -3.14 -11.79 -9.51
N ILE A 38 -2.50 -11.12 -8.53
CA ILE A 38 -1.99 -9.75 -8.70
C ILE A 38 -0.88 -9.70 -9.75
N GLU A 39 0.09 -10.61 -9.69
CA GLU A 39 1.18 -10.71 -10.65
C GLU A 39 0.65 -10.92 -12.08
N ASN A 40 -0.39 -11.75 -12.23
CA ASN A 40 -1.05 -11.97 -13.52
C ASN A 40 -1.75 -10.71 -14.03
N GLU A 41 -2.45 -9.96 -13.17
CA GLU A 41 -3.08 -8.69 -13.54
C GLU A 41 -2.05 -7.63 -13.97
N ILE A 42 -0.90 -7.57 -13.31
CA ILE A 42 0.20 -6.68 -13.70
C ILE A 42 0.75 -7.08 -15.08
N ASN A 43 1.11 -8.35 -15.26
CA ASN A 43 1.74 -8.86 -16.48
C ASN A 43 0.82 -8.76 -17.72
N ASN A 44 -0.50 -8.88 -17.52
CA ASN A 44 -1.48 -8.79 -18.61
C ASN A 44 -2.02 -7.37 -18.84
N SER A 45 -1.51 -6.37 -18.13
CA SER A 45 -1.89 -4.98 -18.37
C SER A 45 -1.38 -4.50 -19.74
N GLU A 46 -2.28 -3.94 -20.55
CA GLU A 46 -1.98 -3.48 -21.92
C GLU A 46 -0.75 -2.56 -22.00
N LEU A 47 -0.57 -1.67 -21.05
CA LEU A 47 0.57 -0.75 -21.01
C LEU A 47 1.88 -1.45 -20.61
N LEU A 48 1.81 -2.55 -19.87
CA LEU A 48 2.98 -3.18 -19.25
C LEU A 48 3.45 -4.44 -19.98
N LYS A 49 2.59 -5.07 -20.79
CA LYS A 49 2.88 -6.35 -21.47
C LYS A 49 4.10 -6.32 -22.39
N ASP A 50 4.40 -5.16 -22.98
CA ASP A 50 5.54 -4.96 -23.89
C ASP A 50 6.74 -4.28 -23.20
N ASN A 51 6.74 -4.21 -21.87
CA ASN A 51 7.84 -3.63 -21.11
C ASN A 51 9.12 -4.48 -21.30
N LYS A 52 10.26 -3.81 -21.53
CA LYS A 52 11.57 -4.50 -21.67
C LYS A 52 12.05 -5.15 -20.38
N PHE A 53 11.56 -4.65 -19.25
CA PHE A 53 11.90 -5.13 -17.91
C PHE A 53 10.67 -5.77 -17.27
N ASN A 54 10.88 -6.51 -16.17
CA ASN A 54 9.78 -7.03 -15.38
C ASN A 54 8.87 -5.86 -14.96
N PRO A 55 7.57 -5.88 -15.27
CA PRO A 55 6.65 -4.81 -14.88
C PRO A 55 6.35 -4.78 -13.37
N ILE A 56 6.69 -5.85 -12.63
CA ILE A 56 6.56 -5.93 -11.18
C ILE A 56 7.76 -5.24 -10.56
N ALA A 57 7.55 -4.15 -9.83
CA ALA A 57 8.61 -3.33 -9.26
C ALA A 57 9.29 -3.98 -8.04
N PHE A 58 8.53 -4.75 -7.27
CA PHE A 58 9.00 -5.52 -6.10
C PHE A 58 8.03 -6.68 -5.82
N PRO A 59 8.43 -7.70 -5.03
CA PRO A 59 7.56 -8.84 -4.70
C PRO A 59 6.24 -8.41 -4.09
N VAL A 60 5.13 -8.99 -4.53
CA VAL A 60 3.80 -8.67 -3.99
C VAL A 60 3.73 -9.04 -2.52
N GLY A 61 3.48 -8.04 -1.67
CA GLY A 61 3.30 -8.20 -0.22
C GLY A 61 1.89 -8.66 0.12
N VAL A 62 1.78 -9.60 1.07
CA VAL A 62 0.51 -10.15 1.60
C VAL A 62 0.62 -10.33 3.12
N SER A 63 0.50 -9.24 3.85
CA SER A 63 0.70 -9.19 5.31
C SER A 63 -0.63 -9.33 6.05
N VAL A 64 -0.78 -10.39 6.84
CA VAL A 64 -2.05 -10.73 7.51
C VAL A 64 -2.04 -10.32 8.98
N ASN A 65 -3.14 -9.80 9.47
CA ASN A 65 -3.41 -9.43 10.86
C ASN A 65 -2.33 -8.52 11.47
N ASN A 66 -1.59 -9.03 12.46
CA ASN A 66 -0.56 -8.29 13.19
C ASN A 66 0.76 -8.08 12.41
N VAL A 67 0.93 -8.74 11.26
CA VAL A 67 2.04 -8.43 10.35
C VAL A 67 1.71 -7.18 9.58
N CYS A 68 2.47 -6.10 9.77
CA CYS A 68 2.13 -4.78 9.22
C CYS A 68 2.43 -4.65 7.74
N ALA A 69 3.63 -5.08 7.31
CA ALA A 69 4.13 -4.96 5.94
C ALA A 69 5.26 -5.96 5.67
N HIS A 70 5.74 -6.01 4.43
CA HIS A 70 6.94 -6.74 3.98
C HIS A 70 6.87 -8.26 4.10
N ASP A 71 5.68 -8.84 4.26
CA ASP A 71 5.50 -10.28 4.18
C ASP A 71 5.08 -10.67 2.75
N THR A 72 5.69 -11.71 2.21
CA THR A 72 5.41 -12.21 0.86
C THR A 72 5.52 -13.73 0.80
N CYS A 73 4.98 -14.32 -0.25
CA CYS A 73 5.15 -15.73 -0.55
C CYS A 73 6.47 -15.93 -1.30
N ILE A 74 7.48 -16.46 -0.62
CA ILE A 74 8.83 -16.68 -1.15
C ILE A 74 8.99 -18.01 -1.90
N SER A 75 7.98 -18.87 -1.89
CA SER A 75 8.01 -20.19 -2.51
C SER A 75 6.66 -20.56 -3.11
N ASN A 76 6.69 -21.29 -4.21
CA ASN A 76 5.48 -21.90 -4.80
C ASN A 76 4.85 -23.01 -3.92
N THR A 77 5.47 -23.33 -2.81
CA THR A 77 4.96 -24.28 -1.79
C THR A 77 4.44 -23.58 -0.54
N ASP A 78 4.33 -22.26 -0.56
CA ASP A 78 3.74 -21.50 0.55
C ASP A 78 2.27 -21.92 0.73
N ASN A 79 1.95 -22.44 1.92
CA ASN A 79 0.63 -22.98 2.26
C ASN A 79 -0.15 -22.09 3.23
N ARG A 80 0.34 -20.87 3.50
CA ARG A 80 -0.37 -19.91 4.35
C ARG A 80 -1.68 -19.49 3.71
N ILE A 81 -2.66 -19.26 4.56
CA ILE A 81 -4.02 -18.91 4.17
C ILE A 81 -4.46 -17.57 4.78
N PHE A 82 -5.41 -16.94 4.13
CA PHE A 82 -6.15 -15.78 4.60
C PHE A 82 -7.61 -16.20 4.79
N ASN A 83 -8.14 -15.94 5.99
CA ASN A 83 -9.56 -16.16 6.28
C ASN A 83 -10.34 -14.88 5.96
N LEU A 84 -11.11 -14.92 4.89
CA LEU A 84 -11.85 -13.76 4.38
C LEU A 84 -12.85 -13.18 5.38
N GLU A 85 -13.40 -14.01 6.29
CA GLU A 85 -14.43 -13.58 7.23
C GLU A 85 -13.87 -13.01 8.54
N ASN A 86 -12.63 -13.39 8.91
CA ASN A 86 -12.08 -13.07 10.21
C ASN A 86 -10.81 -12.23 10.18
N ASP A 87 -10.02 -12.30 9.09
CA ASP A 87 -8.71 -11.67 9.02
C ASP A 87 -8.73 -10.32 8.31
N LEU A 88 -7.71 -9.52 8.59
CA LEU A 88 -7.33 -8.32 7.86
C LEU A 88 -6.07 -8.60 7.04
N ILE A 89 -6.09 -8.34 5.74
CA ILE A 89 -4.91 -8.42 4.88
C ILE A 89 -4.48 -7.03 4.40
N LYS A 90 -3.17 -6.77 4.39
CA LYS A 90 -2.54 -5.64 3.72
C LYS A 90 -1.81 -6.18 2.51
N ILE A 91 -2.23 -5.74 1.34
CA ILE A 91 -1.68 -6.12 0.05
C ILE A 91 -0.89 -4.96 -0.47
N ASP A 92 0.37 -5.21 -0.83
CA ASP A 92 1.34 -4.23 -1.29
C ASP A 92 1.94 -4.69 -2.61
N PHE A 93 1.88 -3.84 -3.64
CA PHE A 93 2.43 -4.16 -4.94
C PHE A 93 2.91 -2.92 -5.68
N GLY A 94 3.98 -3.07 -6.42
CA GLY A 94 4.53 -2.02 -7.27
C GLY A 94 4.48 -2.39 -8.73
N VAL A 95 4.18 -1.41 -9.57
CA VAL A 95 4.33 -1.51 -11.02
C VAL A 95 5.42 -0.58 -11.51
N GLN A 96 6.12 -0.97 -12.60
CA GLN A 96 7.13 -0.12 -13.19
C GLN A 96 7.08 -0.13 -14.73
N LEU A 97 7.46 1.00 -15.33
CA LEU A 97 7.74 1.15 -16.75
C LEU A 97 8.95 2.05 -16.93
N ASP A 98 9.98 1.51 -17.57
CA ASP A 98 11.26 2.21 -17.82
C ASP A 98 11.87 2.85 -16.54
N GLY A 99 11.70 2.17 -15.40
CA GLY A 99 12.21 2.58 -14.09
C GLY A 99 11.36 3.60 -13.36
N ILE A 100 10.26 4.08 -13.93
CA ILE A 100 9.25 4.85 -13.22
C ILE A 100 8.40 3.85 -12.44
N ILE A 101 8.41 3.96 -11.12
CA ILE A 101 7.73 3.06 -10.19
C ILE A 101 6.52 3.75 -9.60
N ILE A 102 5.41 3.03 -9.50
CA ILE A 102 4.28 3.36 -8.63
C ILE A 102 4.17 2.27 -7.57
N ASP A 103 4.40 2.64 -6.34
CA ASP A 103 4.19 1.85 -5.14
C ASP A 103 2.74 2.02 -4.67
N ASN A 104 2.07 0.92 -4.34
CA ASN A 104 0.65 0.95 -4.04
C ASN A 104 0.25 -0.14 -3.07
N ALA A 105 -0.53 0.23 -2.05
CA ALA A 105 -1.07 -0.72 -1.09
C ALA A 105 -2.59 -0.59 -0.94
N LEU A 106 -3.19 -1.65 -0.42
CA LEU A 106 -4.58 -1.67 0.04
C LEU A 106 -4.72 -2.55 1.26
N SER A 107 -5.70 -2.24 2.11
CA SER A 107 -6.14 -3.12 3.19
C SER A 107 -7.52 -3.66 2.86
N TYR A 108 -7.74 -4.95 3.15
CA TYR A 108 -9.00 -5.63 2.87
C TYR A 108 -9.41 -6.57 4.02
N SER A 109 -10.69 -6.59 4.33
CA SER A 109 -11.34 -7.54 5.23
C SER A 109 -12.83 -7.58 4.93
N ARG A 110 -13.47 -8.74 5.06
CA ARG A 110 -14.93 -8.85 5.10
C ARG A 110 -15.47 -8.63 6.51
N ASN A 111 -14.63 -8.74 7.54
CA ASN A 111 -15.03 -8.49 8.92
C ASN A 111 -15.34 -7.00 9.13
N PRO A 112 -16.58 -6.63 9.50
CA PRO A 112 -16.97 -5.24 9.69
C PRO A 112 -16.24 -4.54 10.84
N GLU A 113 -15.64 -5.28 11.77
CA GLU A 113 -14.84 -4.72 12.87
C GLU A 113 -13.61 -3.94 12.38
N TYR A 114 -13.05 -4.32 11.20
CA TYR A 114 -11.89 -3.64 10.62
C TYR A 114 -12.24 -2.42 9.77
N ILE A 115 -13.53 -2.14 9.51
CA ILE A 115 -13.91 -1.07 8.57
C ILE A 115 -13.40 0.31 9.01
N ASN A 116 -13.46 0.63 10.29
CA ASN A 116 -12.96 1.91 10.79
C ASN A 116 -11.43 1.98 10.71
N LEU A 117 -10.71 0.91 10.99
CA LEU A 117 -9.25 0.84 10.87
C LEU A 117 -8.79 1.04 9.42
N ILE A 118 -9.45 0.35 8.47
CA ILE A 118 -9.19 0.51 7.03
C ILE A 118 -9.48 1.94 6.58
N ASN A 119 -10.59 2.52 7.05
CA ASN A 119 -10.96 3.88 6.68
C ASN A 119 -10.05 4.93 7.31
N ALA A 120 -9.54 4.72 8.53
CA ALA A 120 -8.55 5.60 9.16
C ALA A 120 -7.27 5.66 8.32
N SER A 121 -6.74 4.50 7.91
CA SER A 121 -5.56 4.41 7.05
C SER A 121 -5.77 5.12 5.70
N LYS A 122 -6.91 4.88 5.04
CA LYS A 122 -7.27 5.56 3.79
C LYS A 122 -7.39 7.08 3.97
N HIS A 123 -7.99 7.53 5.08
CA HIS A 123 -8.16 8.94 5.37
C HIS A 123 -6.82 9.65 5.53
N MET A 124 -5.89 9.08 6.32
CA MET A 124 -4.54 9.63 6.49
C MET A 124 -3.82 9.82 5.16
N VAL A 125 -3.81 8.77 4.31
CA VAL A 125 -3.17 8.82 2.98
C VAL A 125 -3.83 9.87 2.08
N SER A 126 -5.16 9.96 2.06
CA SER A 126 -5.87 10.97 1.26
C SER A 126 -5.51 12.39 1.68
N VAL A 127 -5.49 12.67 2.99
CA VAL A 127 -5.13 13.99 3.52
C VAL A 127 -3.70 14.36 3.14
N ILE A 128 -2.76 13.41 3.22
CA ILE A 128 -1.37 13.65 2.79
C ILE A 128 -1.32 13.98 1.29
N ILE A 129 -1.92 13.15 0.44
CA ILE A 129 -1.87 13.31 -1.03
C ILE A 129 -2.50 14.65 -1.46
N GLU A 130 -3.59 15.06 -0.82
CA GLU A 130 -4.29 16.31 -1.16
C GLU A 130 -3.52 17.56 -0.76
N ASN A 131 -2.62 17.47 0.23
CA ASN A 131 -1.96 18.62 0.82
C ASN A 131 -0.45 18.71 0.54
N ILE A 132 0.22 17.59 0.23
CA ILE A 132 1.66 17.54 -0.03
C ILE A 132 2.05 18.32 -1.30
N LYS A 133 3.11 19.12 -1.19
CA LYS A 133 3.68 19.90 -2.30
C LYS A 133 5.18 19.78 -2.32
N LYS A 134 5.76 19.91 -3.52
CA LYS A 134 7.21 20.02 -3.67
C LYS A 134 7.76 21.17 -2.82
N GLY A 135 8.77 20.88 -2.00
CA GLY A 135 9.41 21.82 -1.11
C GLY A 135 8.86 21.82 0.32
N ASP A 136 7.77 21.09 0.60
CA ASP A 136 7.27 20.94 1.98
C ASP A 136 8.31 20.20 2.83
N ARG A 137 8.34 20.50 4.12
CA ARG A 137 9.19 19.79 5.06
C ARG A 137 8.55 18.44 5.39
N ILE A 138 9.35 17.39 5.43
CA ILE A 138 8.90 16.05 5.81
C ILE A 138 8.19 16.03 7.17
N TRP A 139 8.69 16.82 8.12
CA TRP A 139 8.06 16.98 9.43
C TRP A 139 6.63 17.55 9.37
N ASP A 140 6.38 18.52 8.49
CA ASP A 140 5.03 19.09 8.34
C ASP A 140 4.06 18.04 7.78
N ILE A 141 4.53 17.12 6.92
CA ILE A 141 3.74 16.00 6.38
C ILE A 141 3.43 14.96 7.46
N GLN A 142 4.41 14.64 8.31
CA GLN A 142 4.20 13.76 9.46
C GLN A 142 3.13 14.31 10.39
N LYS A 143 3.25 15.58 10.76
CA LYS A 143 2.28 16.24 11.61
C LYS A 143 0.89 16.25 11.00
N LEU A 144 0.77 16.48 9.69
CA LEU A 144 -0.48 16.41 8.97
C LEU A 144 -1.12 15.01 9.05
N ALA A 145 -0.31 13.95 8.93
CA ALA A 145 -0.78 12.57 9.06
C ALA A 145 -1.31 12.27 10.47
N GLU A 146 -0.61 12.70 11.49
CA GLU A 146 -1.00 12.55 12.90
C GLU A 146 -2.29 13.31 13.20
N GLU A 147 -2.39 14.58 12.81
CA GLU A 147 -3.60 15.40 12.96
C GLU A 147 -4.80 14.80 12.23
N ALA A 148 -4.60 14.18 11.05
CA ALA A 148 -5.65 13.49 10.31
C ALA A 148 -6.16 12.27 11.08
N LEU A 149 -5.27 11.49 11.70
CA LEU A 149 -5.64 10.33 12.51
C LEU A 149 -6.36 10.73 13.79
N ASP A 150 -5.87 11.73 14.50
CA ASP A 150 -6.49 12.26 15.72
C ASP A 150 -7.92 12.74 15.45
N LYS A 151 -8.10 13.51 14.38
CA LYS A 151 -9.42 13.98 13.95
C LYS A 151 -10.35 12.82 13.56
N PHE A 152 -9.83 11.79 12.88
CA PHE A 152 -10.62 10.59 12.57
C PHE A 152 -11.07 9.89 13.85
N ASN A 153 -10.14 9.71 14.82
CA ASN A 153 -10.43 9.09 16.10
C ASN A 153 -11.52 9.86 16.87
N GLU A 154 -11.42 11.19 16.92
CA GLU A 154 -12.41 12.05 17.56
C GLU A 154 -13.81 11.86 16.92
N ILE A 155 -13.90 11.92 15.59
CA ILE A 155 -15.18 11.80 14.86
C ILE A 155 -15.79 10.42 15.01
N LYS A 156 -14.98 9.38 15.02
CA LYS A 156 -15.44 7.96 15.04
C LYS A 156 -15.48 7.34 16.42
N GLY A 157 -14.99 8.02 17.45
CA GLY A 157 -14.90 7.48 18.81
C GLY A 157 -13.92 6.30 18.89
N THR A 158 -12.83 6.35 18.17
CA THR A 158 -11.80 5.30 18.10
C THR A 158 -10.49 5.78 18.73
N ASN A 159 -9.55 4.84 19.00
CA ASN A 159 -8.23 5.13 19.57
C ASN A 159 -7.11 4.49 18.73
N PHE A 160 -7.18 4.63 17.41
CA PHE A 160 -6.14 4.11 16.53
C PHE A 160 -4.84 4.91 16.70
N VAL A 161 -3.72 4.22 16.58
CA VAL A 161 -2.38 4.81 16.64
C VAL A 161 -1.59 4.42 15.40
N ALA A 162 -0.78 5.34 14.91
CA ALA A 162 0.13 5.05 13.82
C ALA A 162 1.26 4.12 14.30
N ILE A 163 1.69 3.20 13.44
CA ILE A 163 2.77 2.25 13.76
C ILE A 163 4.10 3.01 13.69
N SER A 164 4.82 3.05 14.82
CA SER A 164 6.00 3.90 14.99
C SER A 164 7.22 3.49 14.15
N ASN A 165 7.28 2.25 13.69
CA ASN A 165 8.40 1.71 12.89
C ASN A 165 8.05 1.48 11.42
N LEU A 166 6.91 2.00 10.95
CA LEU A 166 6.60 2.09 9.52
C LEU A 166 6.73 3.55 9.07
N ALA A 167 7.36 3.74 7.91
CA ALA A 167 7.61 5.06 7.34
C ALA A 167 7.11 5.14 5.91
N GLY A 168 6.62 6.31 5.51
CA GLY A 168 6.57 6.69 4.11
C GLY A 168 7.97 6.98 3.60
N HIS A 169 8.24 6.77 2.32
CA HIS A 169 9.56 6.91 1.74
C HIS A 169 9.53 7.51 0.33
N GLN A 170 10.67 8.03 -0.09
CA GLN A 170 10.87 8.49 -1.46
C GLN A 170 11.12 7.30 -2.39
N ILE A 171 10.65 7.44 -3.61
CA ILE A 171 10.91 6.52 -4.71
C ILE A 171 11.77 7.24 -5.75
N ASP A 172 12.83 6.59 -6.22
CA ASP A 172 13.66 7.06 -7.32
C ASP A 172 13.50 6.17 -8.57
N LYS A 173 14.00 6.65 -9.68
CA LYS A 173 13.99 5.87 -10.92
C LYS A 173 14.81 4.59 -10.73
N TYR A 174 14.20 3.41 -10.99
CA TYR A 174 14.74 2.06 -10.76
C TYR A 174 14.99 1.69 -9.29
N ARG A 175 14.49 2.47 -8.32
CA ARG A 175 14.65 2.19 -6.89
C ARG A 175 13.33 2.39 -6.17
N SER A 176 12.76 1.31 -5.64
CA SER A 176 11.54 1.37 -4.84
C SER A 176 11.75 2.11 -3.52
N HIS A 177 12.93 2.01 -2.92
CA HIS A 177 13.37 2.80 -1.78
C HIS A 177 14.56 3.65 -2.20
N ALA A 178 14.38 4.96 -2.25
CA ALA A 178 15.47 5.91 -2.43
C ALA A 178 16.32 6.02 -1.16
N ASP A 179 17.41 6.78 -1.23
CA ASP A 179 18.29 6.96 -0.08
C ASP A 179 17.53 7.45 1.17
N SER A 180 17.91 6.95 2.33
CA SER A 180 17.18 6.96 3.60
C SER A 180 16.94 8.32 4.25
N SER A 181 17.38 9.42 3.65
CA SER A 181 17.25 10.76 4.22
C SER A 181 15.82 11.33 4.20
N GLN A 182 14.92 10.75 3.39
CA GLN A 182 13.56 11.29 3.21
C GLN A 182 12.49 10.28 3.64
N LEU A 183 12.55 9.87 4.91
CA LEU A 183 11.56 8.98 5.51
C LEU A 183 10.54 9.77 6.34
N ILE A 184 9.26 9.46 6.14
CA ILE A 184 8.15 10.02 6.91
C ILE A 184 7.80 9.03 8.01
N TYR A 185 8.31 9.26 9.23
CA TYR A 185 8.00 8.45 10.41
C TYR A 185 6.90 9.10 11.24
N PRO A 186 5.91 8.39 11.74
CA PRO A 186 5.02 8.90 12.77
C PRO A 186 5.83 9.11 14.07
N ASN A 187 5.49 10.18 14.82
CA ASN A 187 6.11 10.54 16.09
C ASN A 187 7.63 10.87 16.02
N CYS A 188 8.17 11.21 14.87
CA CYS A 188 9.55 11.67 14.75
C CYS A 188 9.70 13.09 15.30
N ILE A 189 10.77 13.35 16.07
CA ILE A 189 10.92 14.62 16.80
C ILE A 189 11.27 15.79 15.87
N VAL A 190 12.09 15.59 14.85
CA VAL A 190 12.41 16.61 13.83
C VAL A 190 12.95 15.93 12.56
N ASN A 191 12.36 16.24 11.42
CA ASN A 191 12.97 15.96 10.14
C ASN A 191 12.99 17.25 9.31
N ALA A 192 14.19 17.79 9.05
CA ALA A 192 14.39 19.03 8.32
C ALA A 192 14.40 18.85 6.79
N ASP A 193 14.36 17.60 6.33
CA ASP A 193 14.37 17.27 4.90
C ASP A 193 13.11 17.79 4.19
N ARG A 194 13.21 17.97 2.89
CA ARG A 194 12.13 18.49 2.07
C ARG A 194 11.76 17.50 0.96
N VAL A 195 10.51 17.53 0.56
CA VAL A 195 10.02 16.83 -0.63
C VAL A 195 10.67 17.37 -1.89
N THR A 196 11.24 16.52 -2.70
CA THR A 196 11.93 16.86 -3.96
C THR A 196 11.08 16.65 -5.21
#